data_1f76b0bf188d888f65d34202ab1950e4
#
_entry.id   1f76b0bf188d888f65d34202ab1950e4
#
_cell.length_a   1.000
_cell.length_b   1.000
_cell.length_c   1.000
_cell.angle_alpha   90.00
_cell.angle_beta   90.00
_cell.angle_gamma   90.00
#
_symmetry.space_group_name_H-M   'P 1'
#
loop_
_entity.id
_entity.type
_entity.pdbx_description
1 polymer ?
#
loop_
_entity_poly.entity_id
_entity_poly.type
_entity_poly.pdbx_seq_one_letter_code
_entity_poly.pdbx_strand_id
1 'polypeptide(L)'
;MLLGRQVEGHLNGGFAYPPSGLIDPADAVGGSIDIDRSIARELAEETGLTRAELERRPGCIVTFAASMISIAIEWQSALSAKALRESVLAHVARQPEPELADVVIVRDLAEIDDPTILPYARAKLRLALSA
;
A
#
# COMPACT_ATOMS: atom_id res chain seq x y z
N MET A 1 1.81 10.74 0.21
CA MET A 1 1.43 9.31 0.36
C MET A 1 2.68 8.46 0.30
N LEU A 2 2.68 7.30 0.95
CA LEU A 2 3.81 6.37 0.94
C LEU A 2 3.52 5.16 0.06
N LEU A 3 4.53 4.76 -0.71
CA LEU A 3 4.51 3.56 -1.54
C LEU A 3 5.69 2.66 -1.13
N GLY A 4 5.48 1.36 -1.16
CA GLY A 4 6.56 0.39 -1.01
C GLY A 4 7.22 0.09 -2.35
N ARG A 5 8.55 0.16 -2.42
CA ARG A 5 9.32 -0.33 -3.57
C ARG A 5 9.69 -1.78 -3.34
N GLN A 6 9.32 -2.64 -4.26
CA GLN A 6 9.57 -4.08 -4.15
C GLN A 6 11.05 -4.41 -4.36
N VAL A 7 11.55 -5.40 -3.64
CA VAL A 7 12.90 -5.91 -3.85
C VAL A 7 13.05 -6.54 -5.23
N GLU A 8 14.24 -6.44 -5.80
CA GLU A 8 14.58 -7.13 -7.05
C GLU A 8 14.47 -8.64 -6.89
N GLY A 9 14.04 -9.31 -7.95
CA GLY A 9 13.83 -10.77 -7.96
C GLY A 9 12.42 -11.20 -7.56
N HIS A 10 11.60 -10.33 -6.99
CA HIS A 10 10.19 -10.56 -6.74
C HIS A 10 9.34 -10.11 -7.93
N LEU A 11 8.08 -10.56 -7.98
CA LEU A 11 7.10 -10.04 -8.93
C LEU A 11 7.02 -8.51 -8.75
N ASN A 12 7.10 -7.77 -9.84
CA ASN A 12 7.18 -6.31 -9.84
C ASN A 12 8.41 -5.73 -9.09
N GLY A 13 9.52 -6.45 -9.02
CA GLY A 13 10.77 -5.96 -8.42
C GLY A 13 11.19 -4.62 -9.02
N GLY A 14 11.62 -3.69 -8.15
CA GLY A 14 12.00 -2.32 -8.53
C GLY A 14 10.82 -1.36 -8.70
N PHE A 15 9.58 -1.84 -8.81
CA PHE A 15 8.39 -1.00 -8.91
C PHE A 15 7.86 -0.60 -7.53
N ALA A 16 7.25 0.59 -7.48
CA ALA A 16 6.62 1.13 -6.28
C ALA A 16 5.09 1.15 -6.42
N TYR A 17 4.40 0.73 -5.37
CA TYR A 17 2.95 0.77 -5.26
C TYR A 17 2.52 0.71 -3.78
N PRO A 18 1.26 1.04 -3.46
CA PRO A 18 0.77 0.93 -2.08
C PRO A 18 0.92 -0.50 -1.55
N PRO A 19 1.11 -0.70 -0.24
CA PRO A 19 1.07 -2.03 0.37
C PRO A 19 -0.17 -2.79 -0.10
N SER A 20 0.02 -4.02 -0.56
CA SER A 20 -1.06 -4.77 -1.20
C SER A 20 -0.84 -6.28 -1.09
N GLY A 21 -1.94 -7.02 -1.23
CA GLY A 21 -1.95 -8.46 -1.28
C GLY A 21 -3.16 -8.96 -2.07
N LEU A 22 -3.29 -10.26 -2.16
CA LEU A 22 -4.42 -10.92 -2.79
C LEU A 22 -5.47 -11.28 -1.73
N ILE A 23 -6.73 -11.22 -2.12
CA ILE A 23 -7.82 -11.79 -1.32
C ILE A 23 -7.71 -13.31 -1.44
N ASP A 24 -7.64 -13.99 -0.31
CA ASP A 24 -7.56 -15.45 -0.25
C ASP A 24 -8.76 -16.06 0.47
N PRO A 25 -8.94 -17.38 0.44
CA PRO A 25 -10.04 -18.05 1.13
C PRO A 25 -10.11 -17.78 2.63
N ALA A 26 -8.99 -17.49 3.29
CA ALA A 26 -8.95 -17.16 4.71
C ALA A 26 -9.57 -15.78 5.04
N ASP A 27 -9.74 -14.93 4.04
CA ASP A 27 -10.40 -13.63 4.19
C ASP A 27 -11.93 -13.74 4.22
N ALA A 28 -12.48 -14.91 3.89
CA ALA A 28 -13.92 -15.16 3.96
C ALA A 28 -14.35 -15.50 5.39
N VAL A 29 -15.30 -14.74 5.91
CA VAL A 29 -15.88 -14.94 7.25
C VAL A 29 -17.40 -14.88 7.15
N GLY A 30 -18.09 -15.98 7.55
CA GLY A 30 -19.55 -16.03 7.56
C GLY A 30 -20.20 -15.79 6.18
N GLY A 31 -19.56 -16.22 5.11
CA GLY A 31 -20.06 -16.05 3.73
C GLY A 31 -19.75 -14.69 3.09
N SER A 32 -19.00 -13.83 3.78
CA SER A 32 -18.58 -12.52 3.28
C SER A 32 -17.07 -12.39 3.34
N ILE A 33 -16.49 -11.54 2.46
CA ILE A 33 -15.07 -11.21 2.49
C ILE A 33 -14.90 -9.91 3.28
N ASP A 34 -14.09 -9.96 4.34
CA ASP A 34 -13.71 -8.78 5.12
C ASP A 34 -12.50 -8.09 4.46
N ILE A 35 -12.78 -7.16 3.56
CA ILE A 35 -11.76 -6.40 2.81
C ILE A 35 -10.90 -5.56 3.75
N ASP A 36 -11.49 -4.88 4.72
CA ASP A 36 -10.75 -4.05 5.68
C ASP A 36 -9.74 -4.86 6.48
N ARG A 37 -10.12 -6.06 6.92
CA ARG A 37 -9.25 -6.98 7.64
C ARG A 37 -8.11 -7.49 6.74
N SER A 38 -8.42 -7.86 5.51
CA SER A 38 -7.42 -8.31 4.54
C SER A 38 -6.38 -7.22 4.27
N ILE A 39 -6.81 -6.01 3.98
CA ILE A 39 -5.91 -4.87 3.73
C ILE A 39 -5.09 -4.52 4.98
N ALA A 40 -5.70 -4.51 6.17
CA ALA A 40 -4.98 -4.22 7.41
C ALA A 40 -3.91 -5.27 7.73
N ARG A 41 -4.17 -6.54 7.41
CA ARG A 41 -3.17 -7.62 7.54
C ARG A 41 -1.95 -7.36 6.65
N GLU A 42 -2.16 -7.13 5.36
CA GLU A 42 -1.07 -6.86 4.41
C GLU A 42 -0.27 -5.61 4.81
N LEU A 43 -0.97 -4.55 5.23
CA LEU A 43 -0.33 -3.34 5.72
C LEU A 43 0.59 -3.63 6.91
N ALA A 44 0.12 -4.40 7.89
CA ALA A 44 0.90 -4.76 9.07
C ALA A 44 2.10 -5.66 8.72
N GLU A 45 1.91 -6.64 7.85
CA GLU A 45 2.97 -7.55 7.40
C GLU A 45 4.09 -6.81 6.67
N GLU A 46 3.75 -5.95 5.72
CA GLU A 46 4.73 -5.24 4.90
C GLU A 46 5.37 -4.05 5.61
N THR A 47 4.61 -3.34 6.44
CA THR A 47 5.04 -2.03 6.99
C THR A 47 5.17 -1.97 8.50
N GLY A 48 4.62 -2.93 9.22
CA GLY A 48 4.54 -2.92 10.69
C GLY A 48 3.46 -1.98 11.24
N LEU A 49 2.73 -1.28 10.39
CA LEU A 49 1.67 -0.35 10.82
C LEU A 49 0.37 -1.09 11.10
N THR A 50 -0.28 -0.74 12.20
CA THR A 50 -1.52 -1.37 12.64
C THR A 50 -2.70 -0.39 12.66
N ARG A 51 -3.92 -0.92 12.72
CA ARG A 51 -5.15 -0.12 12.86
C ARG A 51 -5.15 0.80 14.08
N ALA A 52 -4.44 0.44 15.14
CA ALA A 52 -4.35 1.26 16.35
C ALA A 52 -3.56 2.56 16.14
N GLU A 53 -2.68 2.59 15.14
CA GLU A 53 -1.79 3.72 14.85
C GLU A 53 -2.30 4.60 13.72
N LEU A 54 -3.35 4.17 13.02
CA LEU A 54 -3.83 4.78 11.79
C LEU A 54 -5.32 5.10 11.86
N GLU A 55 -5.71 6.18 11.22
CA GLU A 55 -7.10 6.54 11.01
C GLU A 55 -7.55 6.10 9.61
N ARG A 56 -8.56 5.24 9.55
CA ARG A 56 -9.16 4.82 8.29
C ARG A 56 -10.02 5.95 7.72
N ARG A 57 -9.74 6.35 6.50
CA ARG A 57 -10.58 7.32 5.79
C ARG A 57 -11.82 6.63 5.22
N PRO A 58 -12.96 7.35 5.15
CA PRO A 58 -14.19 6.80 4.57
C PRO A 58 -14.04 6.40 3.10
N GLY A 59 -14.78 5.38 2.70
CA GLY A 59 -14.82 4.95 1.31
C GLY A 59 -13.68 4.03 0.90
N CYS A 60 -13.60 3.78 -0.38
CA CYS A 60 -12.53 3.03 -1.04
C CYS A 60 -12.35 3.52 -2.48
N ILE A 61 -11.21 3.25 -3.06
CA ILE A 61 -10.92 3.49 -4.48
C ILE A 61 -10.86 2.14 -5.17
N VAL A 62 -11.68 1.97 -6.21
CA VAL A 62 -11.70 0.77 -7.03
C VAL A 62 -11.12 1.11 -8.39
N THR A 63 -10.14 0.33 -8.84
CA THR A 63 -9.54 0.48 -10.18
C THR A 63 -9.64 -0.82 -10.94
N PHE A 64 -9.84 -0.70 -12.24
CA PHE A 64 -9.93 -1.82 -13.18
C PHE A 64 -8.73 -1.74 -14.13
N ALA A 65 -7.97 -2.82 -14.23
CA ALA A 65 -6.83 -2.90 -15.14
C ALA A 65 -6.82 -4.29 -15.78
N ALA A 66 -7.13 -4.36 -17.07
CA ALA A 66 -7.30 -5.62 -17.80
C ALA A 66 -8.28 -6.55 -17.05
N SER A 67 -7.83 -7.72 -16.60
CA SER A 67 -8.63 -8.68 -15.83
C SER A 67 -8.57 -8.49 -14.32
N MET A 68 -7.88 -7.44 -13.84
CA MET A 68 -7.67 -7.20 -12.42
C MET A 68 -8.61 -6.11 -11.90
N ILE A 69 -9.22 -6.38 -10.74
CA ILE A 69 -9.93 -5.39 -9.94
C ILE A 69 -9.10 -5.14 -8.69
N SER A 70 -8.79 -3.90 -8.43
CA SER A 70 -8.00 -3.51 -7.26
C SER A 70 -8.79 -2.56 -6.36
N ILE A 71 -8.88 -2.90 -5.08
CA ILE A 71 -9.58 -2.12 -4.07
C ILE A 71 -8.54 -1.51 -3.13
N ALA A 72 -8.58 -0.20 -2.95
CA ALA A 72 -7.71 0.51 -2.03
C ALA A 72 -8.49 1.25 -0.96
N ILE A 73 -7.99 1.21 0.26
CA ILE A 73 -8.48 1.97 1.39
C ILE A 73 -7.37 2.92 1.83
N GLU A 74 -7.72 4.17 2.05
CA GLU A 74 -6.78 5.17 2.56
C GLU A 74 -6.72 5.12 4.08
N TRP A 75 -5.51 5.07 4.61
CA TRP A 75 -5.20 5.15 6.02
C TRP A 75 -4.29 6.35 6.28
N GLN A 76 -4.62 7.14 7.27
CA GLN A 76 -3.89 8.34 7.63
C GLN A 76 -3.13 8.16 8.94
N SER A 77 -1.86 8.55 8.94
CA SER A 77 -1.01 8.59 10.13
C SER A 77 -0.96 10.01 10.70
N ALA A 78 -0.85 10.12 12.01
CA ALA A 78 -0.53 11.38 12.68
C ALA A 78 0.95 11.79 12.53
N LEU A 79 1.80 10.85 12.11
CA LEU A 79 3.23 11.12 11.87
C LEU A 79 3.43 11.90 10.56
N SER A 80 4.52 12.67 10.50
CA SER A 80 4.97 13.23 9.23
C SER A 80 5.35 12.12 8.25
N ALA A 81 5.30 12.41 6.95
CA ALA A 81 5.69 11.44 5.93
C ALA A 81 7.11 10.89 6.14
N LYS A 82 8.04 11.75 6.58
CA LYS A 82 9.41 11.35 6.89
C LYS A 82 9.46 10.38 8.08
N ALA A 83 8.80 10.72 9.18
CA ALA A 83 8.78 9.87 10.38
C ALA A 83 8.08 8.53 10.12
N LEU A 84 7.00 8.55 9.34
CA LEU A 84 6.30 7.34 8.93
C LEU A 84 7.19 6.44 8.05
N ARG A 85 7.89 7.03 7.09
CA ARG A 85 8.85 6.31 6.24
C ARG A 85 9.95 5.65 7.09
N GLU A 86 10.52 6.38 8.04
CA GLU A 86 11.55 5.86 8.95
C GLU A 86 11.05 4.68 9.78
N SER A 87 9.81 4.76 10.28
CA SER A 87 9.16 3.68 11.02
C SER A 87 8.98 2.42 10.15
N VAL A 88 8.53 2.57 8.92
CA VAL A 88 8.35 1.45 7.98
C VAL A 88 9.71 0.82 7.65
N LEU A 89 10.72 1.62 7.34
CA LEU A 89 12.06 1.11 7.04
C LEU A 89 12.70 0.39 8.23
N ALA A 90 12.45 0.84 9.45
CA ALA A 90 12.89 0.14 10.66
C ALA A 90 12.24 -1.24 10.79
N HIS A 91 10.95 -1.37 10.45
CA HIS A 91 10.25 -2.66 10.42
C HIS A 91 10.84 -3.58 9.33
N VAL A 92 11.02 -3.05 8.12
CA VAL A 92 11.63 -3.80 7.00
C VAL A 92 13.01 -4.34 7.35
N ALA A 93 13.84 -3.54 8.02
CA ALA A 93 15.18 -3.93 8.43
C ALA A 93 15.22 -5.09 9.44
N ARG A 94 14.12 -5.34 10.16
CA ARG A 94 14.00 -6.46 11.11
C ARG A 94 13.48 -7.75 10.47
N GLN A 95 12.98 -7.69 9.24
CA GLN A 95 12.46 -8.85 8.54
C GLN A 95 13.62 -9.66 7.93
N PRO A 96 13.64 -11.00 8.10
CA PRO A 96 14.69 -11.82 7.48
C PRO A 96 14.59 -11.86 5.95
N GLU A 97 13.38 -11.81 5.40
CA GLU A 97 13.10 -11.82 3.96
C GLU A 97 12.10 -10.72 3.62
N PRO A 98 12.51 -9.43 3.64
CA PRO A 98 11.59 -8.33 3.38
C PRO A 98 11.15 -8.30 1.91
N GLU A 99 9.88 -7.96 1.67
CA GLU A 99 9.35 -7.72 0.33
C GLU A 99 9.70 -6.33 -0.18
N LEU A 100 9.90 -5.37 0.72
CA LEU A 100 10.21 -4.00 0.39
C LEU A 100 11.72 -3.73 0.44
N ALA A 101 12.23 -3.07 -0.61
CA ALA A 101 13.60 -2.57 -0.67
C ALA A 101 13.69 -1.11 -0.17
N ASP A 102 12.62 -0.33 -0.36
CA ASP A 102 12.57 1.09 0.00
C ASP A 102 11.12 1.56 0.15
N VAL A 103 10.96 2.78 0.64
CA VAL A 103 9.67 3.47 0.76
C VAL A 103 9.76 4.81 0.03
N VAL A 104 8.87 5.01 -0.92
CA VAL A 104 8.79 6.23 -1.73
C VAL A 104 7.72 7.15 -1.16
N ILE A 105 8.04 8.43 -1.00
CA ILE A 105 7.06 9.45 -0.61
C ILE A 105 6.60 10.18 -1.88
N VAL A 106 5.29 10.15 -2.13
CA VAL A 106 4.66 10.92 -3.21
C VAL A 106 3.88 12.08 -2.58
N ARG A 107 4.20 13.31 -2.96
CA ARG A 107 3.63 14.53 -2.38
C ARG A 107 2.64 15.23 -3.28
N ASP A 108 2.86 15.17 -4.58
CA ASP A 108 2.06 15.89 -5.56
C ASP A 108 1.85 15.08 -6.85
N LEU A 109 1.04 15.64 -7.73
CA LEU A 109 0.67 14.99 -9.00
C LEU A 109 1.85 14.86 -9.98
N ALA A 110 2.86 15.72 -9.89
CA ALA A 110 4.01 15.65 -10.78
C ALA A 110 4.90 14.43 -10.49
N GLU A 111 4.95 14.01 -9.23
CA GLU A 111 5.72 12.84 -8.82
C GLU A 111 5.05 11.51 -9.22
N ILE A 112 3.77 11.53 -9.61
CA ILE A 112 3.03 10.31 -10.01
C ILE A 112 3.50 9.76 -11.35
N ASP A 113 4.04 10.60 -12.22
CA ASP A 113 4.44 10.18 -13.57
C ASP A 113 5.78 9.43 -13.62
N ASP A 114 6.36 9.12 -12.46
CA ASP A 114 7.51 8.22 -12.34
C ASP A 114 7.19 6.86 -12.97
N PRO A 115 7.96 6.42 -14.00
CA PRO A 115 7.69 5.15 -14.68
C PRO A 115 7.88 3.92 -13.79
N THR A 116 8.53 4.04 -12.63
CA THR A 116 8.67 2.96 -11.65
C THR A 116 7.45 2.80 -10.74
N ILE A 117 6.47 3.69 -10.83
CA ILE A 117 5.17 3.51 -10.16
C ILE A 117 4.24 2.75 -11.09
N LEU A 118 3.66 1.64 -10.61
CA LEU A 118 2.77 0.82 -11.42
C LEU A 118 1.54 1.62 -11.90
N PRO A 119 1.05 1.36 -13.14
CA PRO A 119 -0.05 2.13 -13.74
C PRO A 119 -1.31 2.19 -12.87
N TYR A 120 -1.73 1.07 -12.26
CA TYR A 120 -2.90 1.06 -11.39
C TYR A 120 -2.67 1.89 -10.11
N ALA A 121 -1.45 1.90 -9.60
CA ALA A 121 -1.09 2.73 -8.45
C ALA A 121 -1.12 4.21 -8.80
N ARG A 122 -0.65 4.59 -9.99
CA ARG A 122 -0.76 5.97 -10.49
C ARG A 122 -2.22 6.44 -10.57
N ALA A 123 -3.11 5.60 -11.06
CA ALA A 123 -4.54 5.92 -11.11
C ALA A 123 -5.13 6.18 -9.72
N LYS A 124 -4.79 5.36 -8.73
CA LYS A 124 -5.21 5.54 -7.34
C LYS A 124 -4.67 6.82 -6.72
N LEU A 125 -3.38 7.09 -6.93
CA LEU A 125 -2.71 8.30 -6.42
C LEU A 125 -3.33 9.57 -6.99
N ARG A 126 -3.65 9.58 -8.30
CA ARG A 126 -4.34 10.72 -8.92
C ARG A 126 -5.67 11.02 -8.26
N LEU A 127 -6.47 9.99 -7.99
CA LEU A 127 -7.74 10.16 -7.30
C LEU A 127 -7.55 10.67 -5.86
N ALA A 128 -6.64 10.06 -5.12
CA ALA A 128 -6.38 10.42 -3.72
C ALA A 128 -5.79 11.83 -3.55
N LEU A 129 -4.87 12.25 -4.44
CA LEU A 129 -4.23 13.56 -4.36
C LEU A 129 -5.05 14.68 -5.01
N SER A 130 -6.08 14.35 -5.79
CA SER A 130 -6.98 15.33 -6.40
C SER A 130 -8.20 15.65 -5.55
N ALA A 131 -8.43 14.89 -4.50
CA ALA A 131 -9.58 15.04 -3.62
C ALA A 131 -9.41 16.16 -2.60
#